data_730cc165310b27d806e905645e7cdc79
#
_entry.id   730cc165310b27d806e905645e7cdc79
#
_cell.length_a   1.000
_cell.length_b   1.000
_cell.length_c   1.000
_cell.angle_alpha   90.00
_cell.angle_beta   90.00
_cell.angle_gamma   90.00
#
_symmetry.space_group_name_H-M   'P 1'
#
loop_
_entity.id
_entity.type
_entity.pdbx_description
1 polymer ?
#
loop_
_entity_poly.entity_id
_entity_poly.type
_entity_poly.pdbx_seq_one_letter_code
_entity_poly.pdbx_strand_id
1 'polypeptide(L)'
;FVLHAPFPPAGDQPAAIDALCAGIENGLMNQTLLGVTGSGKTFTMANIIAREGVPAIIFAPNKTLAAQTYSEMRDFFPENAVEYFVSYYDFYQPEAYVPARDLFIEKDAAVNDHIEQMRLAATKSILERRDTIIVATVSAIYGIGSPESYTTMRMILRQGDRRSQR
;
A
#
# COMPACT_ATOMS: atom_id res chain seq x y z
N PHE A 1 -0.65 -10.81 12.40
CA PHE A 1 -1.66 -10.82 11.33
C PHE A 1 -2.65 -11.97 11.54
N VAL A 2 -3.93 -11.71 11.29
CA VAL A 2 -5.00 -12.73 11.35
C VAL A 2 -5.55 -12.89 9.93
N LEU A 3 -5.21 -14.01 9.29
CA LEU A 3 -5.67 -14.32 7.93
C LEU A 3 -7.06 -14.96 7.98
N HIS A 4 -8.02 -14.34 7.31
CA HIS A 4 -9.35 -14.88 7.07
C HIS A 4 -9.43 -15.42 5.64
N ALA A 5 -9.62 -16.72 5.49
CA ALA A 5 -9.77 -17.35 4.19
C ALA A 5 -10.84 -18.44 4.23
N PRO A 6 -11.68 -18.57 3.20
CA PRO A 6 -12.74 -19.57 3.16
C PRO A 6 -12.23 -20.99 2.90
N PHE A 7 -10.95 -21.14 2.52
CA PHE A 7 -10.31 -22.41 2.18
C PHE A 7 -8.82 -22.37 2.50
N PRO A 8 -8.19 -23.52 2.78
CA PRO A 8 -6.74 -23.62 2.95
C PRO A 8 -6.01 -23.51 1.59
N PRO A 9 -4.69 -23.22 1.61
CA PRO A 9 -3.87 -23.32 0.40
C PRO A 9 -3.94 -24.72 -0.22
N ALA A 10 -4.00 -24.79 -1.56
CA ALA A 10 -4.18 -26.03 -2.31
C ALA A 10 -3.23 -26.10 -3.52
N GLY A 11 -3.09 -27.28 -4.10
CA GLY A 11 -2.20 -27.52 -5.23
C GLY A 11 -0.75 -27.24 -4.87
N ASP A 12 -0.07 -26.41 -5.67
CA ASP A 12 1.34 -26.03 -5.46
C ASP A 12 1.51 -24.86 -4.47
N GLN A 13 0.43 -24.25 -3.99
CA GLN A 13 0.49 -23.10 -3.09
C GLN A 13 1.21 -23.41 -1.77
N PRO A 14 0.96 -24.53 -1.05
CA PRO A 14 1.67 -24.86 0.17
C PRO A 14 3.19 -24.93 -0.02
N ALA A 15 3.64 -25.61 -1.06
CA ALA A 15 5.06 -25.72 -1.37
C ALA A 15 5.70 -24.36 -1.75
N ALA A 16 4.96 -23.51 -2.47
CA ALA A 16 5.42 -22.17 -2.81
C ALA A 16 5.51 -21.26 -1.57
N ILE A 17 4.54 -21.32 -0.67
CA ILE A 17 4.55 -20.59 0.60
C ILE A 17 5.76 -21.01 1.45
N ASP A 18 5.97 -22.33 1.63
CA ASP A 18 7.08 -22.86 2.41
C ASP A 18 8.44 -22.44 1.83
N ALA A 19 8.61 -22.53 0.51
CA ALA A 19 9.85 -22.14 -0.16
C ALA A 19 10.14 -20.64 -0.03
N LEU A 20 9.11 -19.78 -0.19
CA LEU A 20 9.26 -18.33 -0.10
C LEU A 20 9.55 -17.87 1.34
N CYS A 21 8.86 -18.44 2.34
CA CYS A 21 9.14 -18.15 3.75
C CYS A 21 10.55 -18.62 4.14
N ALA A 22 10.93 -19.84 3.77
CA ALA A 22 12.30 -20.33 4.01
C ALA A 22 13.35 -19.43 3.34
N GLY A 23 13.07 -18.89 2.16
CA GLY A 23 13.93 -17.93 1.49
C GLY A 23 14.09 -16.63 2.28
N ILE A 24 13.00 -16.10 2.85
CA ILE A 24 13.02 -14.90 3.71
C ILE A 24 13.83 -15.17 4.99
N GLU A 25 13.57 -16.29 5.67
CA GLU A 25 14.29 -16.71 6.89
C GLU A 25 15.80 -16.87 6.64
N ASN A 26 16.19 -17.34 5.45
CA ASN A 26 17.58 -17.47 5.03
C ASN A 26 18.20 -16.16 4.48
N GLY A 27 17.47 -15.04 4.52
CA GLY A 27 17.97 -13.73 4.10
C GLY A 27 18.07 -13.53 2.59
N LEU A 28 17.34 -14.29 1.78
CA LEU A 28 17.28 -14.08 0.34
C LEU A 28 16.59 -12.73 0.06
N MET A 29 17.35 -11.82 -0.56
CA MET A 29 16.85 -10.46 -0.85
C MET A 29 15.81 -10.44 -1.98
N ASN A 30 15.85 -11.38 -2.90
CA ASN A 30 14.97 -11.43 -4.07
C ASN A 30 14.47 -12.85 -4.29
N GLN A 31 13.18 -12.98 -4.48
CA GLN A 31 12.53 -14.23 -4.83
C GLN A 31 11.46 -13.97 -5.89
N THR A 32 11.16 -14.93 -6.74
CA THR A 32 10.14 -14.79 -7.79
C THR A 32 9.09 -15.89 -7.67
N LEU A 33 7.83 -15.50 -7.53
CA LEU A 33 6.68 -16.40 -7.63
C LEU A 33 6.14 -16.38 -9.06
N LEU A 34 6.33 -17.44 -9.81
CA LEU A 34 5.79 -17.61 -11.15
C LEU A 34 4.48 -18.38 -11.10
N GLY A 35 3.44 -17.84 -11.72
CA GLY A 35 2.13 -18.50 -11.79
C GLY A 35 1.23 -17.82 -12.82
N VAL A 36 0.37 -18.60 -13.47
CA VAL A 36 -0.62 -18.10 -14.43
C VAL A 36 -1.65 -17.18 -13.73
N THR A 37 -2.37 -16.40 -14.52
CA THR A 37 -3.50 -15.62 -14.01
C THR A 37 -4.55 -16.56 -13.39
N GLY A 38 -5.07 -16.20 -12.22
CA GLY A 38 -6.03 -17.02 -11.49
C GLY A 38 -5.44 -18.17 -10.66
N SER A 39 -4.10 -18.35 -10.62
CA SER A 39 -3.46 -19.37 -9.76
C SER A 39 -3.46 -19.06 -8.26
N GLY A 40 -4.08 -17.95 -7.84
CA GLY A 40 -4.15 -17.56 -6.43
C GLY A 40 -2.85 -16.94 -5.89
N LYS A 41 -2.06 -16.25 -6.72
CA LYS A 41 -0.83 -15.57 -6.26
C LYS A 41 -1.08 -14.57 -5.12
N THR A 42 -2.19 -13.82 -5.16
CA THR A 42 -2.56 -12.89 -4.09
C THR A 42 -2.82 -13.65 -2.79
N PHE A 43 -3.51 -14.78 -2.86
CA PHE A 43 -3.74 -15.64 -1.69
C PHE A 43 -2.44 -16.26 -1.15
N THR A 44 -1.54 -16.70 -2.04
CA THR A 44 -0.20 -17.17 -1.65
C THR A 44 0.57 -16.07 -0.91
N MET A 45 0.56 -14.85 -1.44
CA MET A 45 1.20 -13.68 -0.80
C MET A 45 0.58 -13.36 0.57
N ALA A 46 -0.76 -13.42 0.70
CA ALA A 46 -1.44 -13.22 1.97
C ALA A 46 -1.00 -14.25 3.03
N ASN A 47 -0.86 -15.53 2.65
CA ASN A 47 -0.37 -16.57 3.55
C ASN A 47 1.09 -16.32 4.00
N ILE A 48 1.96 -15.82 3.11
CA ILE A 48 3.34 -15.45 3.46
C ILE A 48 3.33 -14.29 4.46
N ILE A 49 2.57 -13.22 4.20
CA ILE A 49 2.45 -12.06 5.11
C ILE A 49 1.96 -12.50 6.49
N ALA A 50 0.95 -13.36 6.55
CA ALA A 50 0.42 -13.88 7.81
C ALA A 50 1.46 -14.70 8.58
N ARG A 51 2.26 -15.51 7.89
CA ARG A 51 3.28 -16.37 8.48
C ARG A 51 4.49 -15.58 8.98
N GLU A 52 4.99 -14.64 8.19
CA GLU A 52 6.14 -13.81 8.56
C GLU A 52 5.82 -12.81 9.68
N GLY A 53 4.60 -12.31 9.74
CA GLY A 53 4.13 -11.44 10.82
C GLY A 53 4.79 -10.06 10.86
N VAL A 54 5.40 -9.62 9.76
CA VAL A 54 6.06 -8.32 9.64
C VAL A 54 5.30 -7.38 8.72
N PRO A 55 5.41 -6.05 8.90
CA PRO A 55 4.80 -5.08 7.99
C PRO A 55 5.21 -5.33 6.54
N ALA A 56 4.28 -5.18 5.61
CA ALA A 56 4.50 -5.45 4.20
C ALA A 56 4.07 -4.28 3.30
N ILE A 57 4.81 -4.08 2.20
CA ILE A 57 4.42 -3.17 1.13
C ILE A 57 4.25 -3.98 -0.15
N ILE A 58 3.09 -3.82 -0.79
CA ILE A 58 2.73 -4.46 -2.05
C ILE A 58 2.68 -3.39 -3.14
N PHE A 59 3.57 -3.48 -4.12
CA PHE A 59 3.58 -2.57 -5.25
C PHE A 59 2.75 -3.13 -6.41
N ALA A 60 1.76 -2.36 -6.84
CA ALA A 60 0.99 -2.63 -8.05
C ALA A 60 1.42 -1.67 -9.19
N PRO A 61 1.37 -2.11 -10.45
CA PRO A 61 1.85 -1.31 -11.58
C PRO A 61 0.97 -0.09 -11.90
N ASN A 62 -0.29 -0.09 -11.45
CA ASN A 62 -1.24 1.01 -11.66
C ASN A 62 -2.29 1.08 -10.56
N LYS A 63 -3.08 2.18 -10.53
CA LYS A 63 -4.13 2.41 -9.52
C LYS A 63 -5.22 1.35 -9.53
N THR A 64 -5.62 0.84 -10.69
CA THR A 64 -6.69 -0.16 -10.82
C THR A 64 -6.29 -1.48 -10.16
N LEU A 65 -5.09 -1.99 -10.47
CA LEU A 65 -4.57 -3.21 -9.85
C LEU A 65 -4.25 -3.00 -8.36
N ALA A 66 -3.80 -1.80 -7.98
CA ALA A 66 -3.62 -1.46 -6.58
C ALA A 66 -4.96 -1.51 -5.82
N ALA A 67 -6.04 -0.96 -6.39
CA ALA A 67 -7.37 -0.99 -5.78
C ALA A 67 -7.92 -2.42 -5.65
N GLN A 68 -7.74 -3.26 -6.68
CA GLN A 68 -8.11 -4.66 -6.62
C GLN A 68 -7.34 -5.40 -5.51
N THR A 69 -6.02 -5.29 -5.50
CA THR A 69 -5.17 -5.94 -4.49
C THR A 69 -5.49 -5.44 -3.08
N TYR A 70 -5.77 -4.15 -2.93
CA TYR A 70 -6.20 -3.56 -1.66
C TYR A 70 -7.50 -4.18 -1.15
N SER A 71 -8.49 -4.32 -2.03
CA SER A 71 -9.77 -4.96 -1.69
C SER A 71 -9.56 -6.41 -1.25
N GLU A 72 -8.81 -7.21 -2.04
CA GLU A 72 -8.49 -8.60 -1.72
C GLU A 72 -7.76 -8.72 -0.37
N MET A 73 -6.77 -7.85 -0.11
CA MET A 73 -6.04 -7.86 1.17
C MET A 73 -6.91 -7.45 2.36
N ARG A 74 -7.84 -6.52 2.19
CA ARG A 74 -8.82 -6.19 3.24
C ARG A 74 -9.74 -7.34 3.59
N ASP A 75 -10.15 -8.11 2.58
CA ASP A 75 -10.97 -9.30 2.79
C ASP A 75 -10.18 -10.39 3.53
N PHE A 76 -8.89 -10.55 3.23
CA PHE A 76 -8.01 -11.49 3.92
C PHE A 76 -7.62 -11.05 5.33
N PHE A 77 -7.52 -9.74 5.59
CA PHE A 77 -7.03 -9.18 6.84
C PHE A 77 -7.96 -8.11 7.43
N PRO A 78 -9.22 -8.45 7.74
CA PRO A 78 -10.21 -7.46 8.20
C PRO A 78 -9.87 -6.84 9.56
N GLU A 79 -9.04 -7.48 10.37
CA GLU A 79 -8.63 -7.01 11.70
C GLU A 79 -7.30 -6.25 11.71
N ASN A 80 -6.57 -6.28 10.60
CA ASN A 80 -5.26 -5.65 10.46
C ASN A 80 -5.32 -4.32 9.70
N ALA A 81 -4.27 -3.53 9.78
CA ALA A 81 -4.19 -2.27 9.04
C ALA A 81 -3.82 -2.53 7.57
N VAL A 82 -4.81 -2.61 6.71
CA VAL A 82 -4.61 -2.64 5.26
C VAL A 82 -4.85 -1.25 4.71
N GLU A 83 -3.83 -0.66 4.11
CA GLU A 83 -3.81 0.75 3.70
C GLU A 83 -3.54 0.90 2.20
N TYR A 84 -4.08 1.97 1.62
CA TYR A 84 -3.97 2.28 0.20
C TYR A 84 -3.12 3.52 -0.02
N PHE A 85 -2.05 3.40 -0.81
CA PHE A 85 -1.10 4.48 -1.02
C PHE A 85 -0.77 4.66 -2.51
N VAL A 86 -1.55 5.49 -3.19
CA VAL A 86 -1.38 5.82 -4.61
C VAL A 86 -1.26 7.32 -4.81
N SER A 87 -1.00 7.76 -6.05
CA SER A 87 -1.01 9.19 -6.37
C SER A 87 -2.37 9.80 -6.10
N TYR A 88 -2.42 10.94 -5.40
CA TYR A 88 -3.63 11.70 -5.12
C TYR A 88 -4.13 12.53 -6.32
N TYR A 89 -3.36 12.59 -7.41
CA TYR A 89 -3.83 13.18 -8.66
C TYR A 89 -4.71 12.20 -9.42
N ASP A 90 -5.95 12.59 -9.68
CA ASP A 90 -6.85 11.84 -10.57
C ASP A 90 -6.55 12.17 -12.02
N PHE A 91 -6.17 13.42 -12.29
CA PHE A 91 -5.78 13.92 -13.58
C PHE A 91 -4.56 14.81 -13.42
N TYR A 92 -3.60 14.69 -14.34
CA TYR A 92 -2.45 15.57 -14.44
C TYR A 92 -2.12 15.81 -15.91
N GLN A 93 -2.27 17.05 -16.35
CA GLN A 93 -1.84 17.51 -17.65
C GLN A 93 -0.67 18.48 -17.47
N PRO A 94 0.54 18.13 -17.93
CA PRO A 94 1.65 19.07 -17.92
C PRO A 94 1.40 20.21 -18.90
N GLU A 95 1.97 21.35 -18.63
CA GLU A 95 2.03 22.43 -19.59
C GLU A 95 2.77 22.00 -20.86
N ALA A 96 2.26 22.38 -22.02
CA ALA A 96 2.88 22.09 -23.29
C ALA A 96 2.61 23.21 -24.30
N TYR A 97 3.59 23.47 -25.16
CA TYR A 97 3.41 24.38 -26.28
C TYR A 97 3.50 23.61 -27.59
N VAL A 98 2.50 23.75 -28.44
CA VAL A 98 2.42 23.12 -29.76
C VAL A 98 2.73 24.18 -30.84
N PRO A 99 3.99 24.33 -31.29
CA PRO A 99 4.39 25.43 -32.21
C PRO A 99 3.61 25.42 -33.52
N ALA A 100 3.26 24.25 -34.05
CA ALA A 100 2.53 24.11 -35.31
C ALA A 100 1.13 24.74 -35.30
N ARG A 101 0.56 25.00 -34.12
CA ARG A 101 -0.79 25.54 -33.94
C ARG A 101 -0.80 26.84 -33.11
N ASP A 102 0.38 27.30 -32.68
CA ASP A 102 0.54 28.40 -31.72
C ASP A 102 -0.37 28.22 -30.48
N LEU A 103 -0.45 26.97 -30.01
CA LEU A 103 -1.34 26.58 -28.92
C LEU A 103 -0.52 26.31 -27.66
N PHE A 104 -0.79 27.07 -26.59
CA PHE A 104 -0.31 26.82 -25.25
C PHE A 104 -1.37 26.00 -24.48
N ILE A 105 -0.98 24.83 -23.98
CA ILE A 105 -1.79 23.99 -23.12
C ILE A 105 -1.36 24.28 -21.70
N GLU A 106 -2.26 24.81 -20.89
CA GLU A 106 -1.99 25.11 -19.50
C GLU A 106 -1.89 23.83 -18.66
N LYS A 107 -1.10 23.90 -17.59
CA LYS A 107 -1.04 22.84 -16.58
C LYS A 107 -2.40 22.71 -15.93
N ASP A 108 -2.91 21.48 -15.87
CA ASP A 108 -4.15 21.14 -15.17
C ASP A 108 -3.95 19.92 -14.30
N ALA A 109 -4.48 19.94 -13.08
CA ALA A 109 -4.38 18.84 -12.12
C ALA A 109 -5.58 18.81 -11.20
N ALA A 110 -6.24 17.65 -11.13
CA ALA A 110 -7.31 17.39 -10.18
C ALA A 110 -6.78 16.56 -9.00
N VAL A 111 -6.90 17.10 -7.79
CA VAL A 111 -6.52 16.44 -6.54
C VAL A 111 -7.73 15.72 -5.96
N ASN A 112 -7.53 14.49 -5.50
CA ASN A 112 -8.54 13.72 -4.81
C ASN A 112 -8.26 13.72 -3.30
N ASP A 113 -9.02 14.51 -2.56
CA ASP A 113 -8.88 14.69 -1.10
C ASP A 113 -9.07 13.37 -0.34
N HIS A 114 -9.92 12.47 -0.84
CA HIS A 114 -10.13 11.17 -0.20
C HIS A 114 -8.86 10.29 -0.30
N ILE A 115 -8.22 10.27 -1.46
CA ILE A 115 -6.95 9.55 -1.63
C ILE A 115 -5.84 10.20 -0.77
N GLU A 116 -5.83 11.51 -0.63
CA GLU A 116 -4.89 12.18 0.27
C GLU A 116 -5.09 11.74 1.73
N GLN A 117 -6.32 11.68 2.19
CA GLN A 117 -6.65 11.15 3.53
C GLN A 117 -6.20 9.69 3.70
N MET A 118 -6.39 8.83 2.70
CA MET A 118 -5.92 7.44 2.73
C MET A 118 -4.39 7.36 2.83
N ARG A 119 -3.66 8.24 2.13
CA ARG A 119 -2.19 8.33 2.23
C ARG A 119 -1.72 8.73 3.63
N LEU A 120 -2.40 9.69 4.26
CA LEU A 120 -2.13 10.09 5.63
C LEU A 120 -2.43 8.95 6.62
N ALA A 121 -3.53 8.21 6.41
CA ALA A 121 -3.86 7.03 7.19
C ALA A 121 -2.78 5.95 7.07
N ALA A 122 -2.30 5.67 5.85
CA ALA A 122 -1.22 4.71 5.61
C ALA A 122 0.07 5.12 6.32
N THR A 123 0.45 6.41 6.25
CA THR A 123 1.62 6.95 6.95
C THR A 123 1.50 6.79 8.47
N LYS A 124 0.30 7.06 9.02
CA LYS A 124 0.03 6.86 10.44
C LYS A 124 0.16 5.38 10.82
N SER A 125 -0.48 4.49 10.06
CA SER A 125 -0.51 3.06 10.36
C SER A 125 0.89 2.44 10.38
N ILE A 126 1.74 2.74 9.40
CA ILE A 126 3.11 2.19 9.35
C ILE A 126 3.99 2.68 10.50
N LEU A 127 3.74 3.88 11.04
CA LEU A 127 4.48 4.42 12.16
C LEU A 127 3.98 3.91 13.54
N GLU A 128 2.71 3.52 13.63
CA GLU A 128 2.07 3.17 14.90
C GLU A 128 1.78 1.68 15.08
N ARG A 129 1.67 0.92 13.99
CA ARG A 129 1.26 -0.48 14.01
C ARG A 129 2.29 -1.39 13.38
N ARG A 130 2.43 -2.59 13.96
CA ARG A 130 3.30 -3.65 13.42
C ARG A 130 2.58 -4.58 12.45
N ASP A 131 1.26 -4.53 12.41
CA ASP A 131 0.39 -5.36 11.59
C ASP A 131 -0.15 -4.58 10.38
N THR A 132 0.73 -3.85 9.68
CA THR A 132 0.36 -2.97 8.58
C THR A 132 0.74 -3.58 7.23
N ILE A 133 -0.21 -3.58 6.29
CA ILE A 133 -0.01 -3.89 4.87
C ILE A 133 -0.33 -2.63 4.08
N ILE A 134 0.62 -2.14 3.29
CA ILE A 134 0.41 -1.00 2.39
C ILE A 134 0.35 -1.50 0.96
N VAL A 135 -0.76 -1.25 0.28
CA VAL A 135 -0.86 -1.49 -1.17
C VAL A 135 -0.63 -0.16 -1.89
N ALA A 136 0.41 -0.10 -2.68
CA ALA A 136 0.93 1.12 -3.27
C ALA A 136 1.17 1.04 -4.77
N THR A 137 1.31 2.20 -5.39
CA THR A 137 1.91 2.34 -6.73
C THR A 137 3.28 3.01 -6.63
N VAL A 138 3.96 3.19 -7.73
CA VAL A 138 5.27 3.84 -7.82
C VAL A 138 5.33 5.20 -7.13
N SER A 139 4.19 5.87 -6.93
CA SER A 139 4.11 7.14 -6.19
C SER A 139 4.59 7.06 -4.74
N ALA A 140 4.63 5.87 -4.15
CA ALA A 140 5.13 5.66 -2.79
C ALA A 140 6.66 5.75 -2.68
N ILE A 141 7.39 5.68 -3.80
CA ILE A 141 8.86 5.82 -3.84
C ILE A 141 9.27 7.27 -3.59
N TYR A 142 8.42 8.22 -3.96
CA TYR A 142 8.67 9.64 -3.75
C TYR A 142 8.24 10.02 -2.32
N GLY A 143 9.22 10.36 -1.48
CA GLY A 143 9.02 10.65 -0.07
C GLY A 143 8.10 11.84 0.20
N ILE A 144 7.36 11.78 1.31
CA ILE A 144 6.50 12.87 1.82
C ILE A 144 7.30 13.78 2.78
N GLY A 145 8.53 13.44 3.07
CA GLY A 145 9.40 14.10 4.05
C GLY A 145 9.99 13.12 5.07
N SER A 146 10.59 13.66 6.12
CA SER A 146 11.18 12.85 7.18
C SER A 146 10.11 12.28 8.11
N PRO A 147 10.19 10.99 8.51
CA PRO A 147 9.32 10.40 9.52
C PRO A 147 9.37 11.13 10.86
N GLU A 148 10.54 11.66 11.23
CA GLU A 148 10.73 12.46 12.46
C GLU A 148 9.93 13.76 12.39
N SER A 149 10.00 14.47 11.26
CA SER A 149 9.22 15.70 11.05
C SER A 149 7.71 15.43 11.12
N TYR A 150 7.23 14.33 10.51
CA TYR A 150 5.84 13.93 10.62
C TYR A 150 5.43 13.66 12.06
N THR A 151 6.27 12.95 12.83
CA THR A 151 5.97 12.61 14.23
C THR A 151 5.95 13.84 15.13
N THR A 152 6.84 14.80 14.92
CA THR A 152 6.93 16.05 15.74
C THR A 152 5.81 17.04 15.43
N MET A 153 5.34 17.11 14.19
CA MET A 153 4.22 17.99 13.78
C MET A 153 2.84 17.43 14.15
N ARG A 154 2.77 16.18 14.59
CA ARG A 154 1.52 15.51 14.92
C ARG A 154 0.98 15.94 16.27
N MET A 155 -0.29 16.36 16.32
CA MET A 155 -1.02 16.59 17.56
C MET A 155 -1.87 15.37 17.91
N ILE A 156 -1.61 14.76 19.06
CA ILE A 156 -2.43 13.66 19.58
C ILE A 156 -3.44 14.25 20.57
N LEU A 157 -4.74 14.02 20.31
CA LEU A 157 -5.84 14.40 21.21
C LEU A 157 -6.48 13.12 21.76
N ARG A 158 -6.66 13.07 23.08
CA ARG A 158 -7.35 11.97 23.76
C ARG A 158 -8.59 12.53 24.46
N GLN A 159 -9.61 11.70 24.63
CA GLN A 159 -10.77 12.07 25.39
C GLN A 159 -10.38 12.50 26.82
N GLY A 160 -10.77 13.71 27.23
CA GLY A 160 -10.41 14.29 28.52
C GLY A 160 -9.19 15.23 28.51
N ASP A 161 -8.45 15.34 27.40
CA ASP A 161 -7.36 16.28 27.27
C ASP A 161 -7.89 17.73 27.35
N ARG A 162 -7.26 18.55 28.20
CA ARG A 162 -7.49 19.99 28.27
C ARG A 162 -6.33 20.71 27.60
N ARG A 163 -6.58 21.42 26.51
CA ARG A 163 -5.61 22.25 25.82
C ARG A 163 -6.13 23.65 25.62
N SER A 164 -5.28 24.66 25.74
CA SER A 164 -5.67 26.01 25.42
C SER A 164 -5.80 26.17 23.90
N GLN A 165 -6.89 26.77 23.47
CA GLN A 165 -7.05 27.22 22.10
C GLN A 165 -6.16 28.45 21.89
N ARG A 166 -5.14 28.36 21.04
CA ARG A 166 -4.34 29.48 20.57
C ARG A 166 -4.63 29.73 19.11
#